data_fb870f25bfacbf496815a5741a23b90b
#
_entry.id   fb870f25bfacbf496815a5741a23b90b
#
_cell.length_a   1.000
_cell.length_b   1.000
_cell.length_c   1.000
_cell.angle_alpha   90.00
_cell.angle_beta   90.00
_cell.angle_gamma   90.00
#
_symmetry.space_group_name_H-M   'P 1'
#
loop_
_entity.id
_entity.type
_entity.pdbx_description
1 polymer ?
#
loop_
_entity_poly.entity_id
_entity_poly.type
_entity_poly.pdbx_seq_one_letter_code
_entity_poly.pdbx_strand_id
1 'polypeptide(L)'
;KISPMKISKIFITHYHGDHILGIPGLLQSMNFRGRETKLTIYGPKGLDNLQQAIANLGFPNFDFPLEWIEIDSGTIIENDEYIIKAQRVKHNTLTLAYSVEEIKKPRFLREKAIELGVPVGPAFGKLHNGIPVEINGNIIKPEQVLGPPRKGNKLTYSGDTMPCEELIDFARDSTLLIHESTYKDEDKDKAELHSHSTSVDAANIALYSNSKELILTHISTRYKDIKDLLGEAKEVFENTKIAEDLMKVEL
;
A
#
# COMPACT_ATOMS: atom_id res chain seq x y z
N LYS A 1 -18.86 1.80 -4.15
CA LYS A 1 -18.66 1.37 -2.75
C LYS A 1 -17.99 0.00 -2.75
N ILE A 2 -16.94 -0.15 -1.97
CA ILE A 2 -16.30 -1.45 -1.73
C ILE A 2 -17.07 -2.12 -0.59
N SER A 3 -17.47 -3.40 -0.79
CA SER A 3 -18.10 -4.17 0.28
C SER A 3 -17.04 -4.60 1.30
N PRO A 4 -17.27 -4.40 2.61
CA PRO A 4 -16.39 -4.94 3.65
C PRO A 4 -16.14 -6.44 3.53
N MET A 5 -17.13 -7.19 2.99
CA MET A 5 -17.03 -8.64 2.79
C MET A 5 -15.96 -9.06 1.77
N LYS A 6 -15.48 -8.11 0.93
CA LYS A 6 -14.39 -8.36 -0.05
C LYS A 6 -13.00 -8.06 0.50
N ILE A 7 -12.89 -7.45 1.67
CA ILE A 7 -11.60 -7.17 2.32
C ILE A 7 -11.04 -8.51 2.84
N SER A 8 -9.85 -8.88 2.41
CA SER A 8 -9.17 -10.11 2.86
C SER A 8 -7.97 -9.83 3.76
N LYS A 9 -7.46 -8.60 3.74
CA LYS A 9 -6.29 -8.18 4.51
C LYS A 9 -6.48 -6.77 5.03
N ILE A 10 -6.03 -6.52 6.26
CA ILE A 10 -5.97 -5.20 6.91
C ILE A 10 -4.53 -5.02 7.39
N PHE A 11 -3.95 -3.84 7.11
CA PHE A 11 -2.61 -3.47 7.55
C PHE A 11 -2.73 -2.27 8.50
N ILE A 12 -2.34 -2.46 9.76
CA ILE A 12 -2.38 -1.44 10.80
C ILE A 12 -1.01 -0.77 10.84
N THR A 13 -0.99 0.56 10.76
CA THR A 13 0.25 1.33 10.85
C THR A 13 0.78 1.40 12.28
N HIS A 14 -0.09 1.72 13.23
CA HIS A 14 0.21 1.84 14.66
C HIS A 14 -1.09 1.79 15.49
N TYR A 15 -0.99 1.90 16.82
CA TYR A 15 -2.11 1.65 17.74
C TYR A 15 -2.72 2.89 18.38
N HIS A 16 -2.60 4.09 17.79
CA HIS A 16 -3.39 5.24 18.22
C HIS A 16 -4.89 5.00 17.95
N GLY A 17 -5.75 5.58 18.79
CA GLY A 17 -7.17 5.28 18.76
C GLY A 17 -7.87 5.58 17.44
N ASP A 18 -7.52 6.69 16.79
CA ASP A 18 -8.07 7.11 15.51
C ASP A 18 -7.73 6.15 14.34
N HIS A 19 -6.73 5.28 14.53
CA HIS A 19 -6.35 4.25 13.55
C HIS A 19 -6.95 2.87 13.83
N ILE A 20 -7.34 2.56 15.07
CA ILE A 20 -7.75 1.20 15.45
C ILE A 20 -9.17 1.07 16.00
N LEU A 21 -9.78 2.14 16.55
CA LEU A 21 -11.08 2.03 17.22
C LEU A 21 -12.24 1.64 16.29
N GLY A 22 -12.09 1.80 14.98
CA GLY A 22 -13.05 1.31 13.99
C GLY A 22 -13.00 -0.19 13.74
N ILE A 23 -11.90 -0.87 14.09
CA ILE A 23 -11.68 -2.29 13.76
C ILE A 23 -12.68 -3.20 14.47
N PRO A 24 -12.96 -3.08 15.79
CA PRO A 24 -13.94 -3.93 16.47
C PRO A 24 -15.32 -3.89 15.80
N GLY A 25 -15.81 -2.69 15.48
CA GLY A 25 -17.10 -2.51 14.81
C GLY A 25 -17.14 -3.09 13.39
N LEU A 26 -16.03 -2.98 12.64
CA LEU A 26 -15.89 -3.57 11.33
C LEU A 26 -15.95 -5.11 11.39
N LEU A 27 -15.19 -5.72 12.29
CA LEU A 27 -15.16 -7.17 12.49
C LEU A 27 -16.54 -7.70 12.90
N GLN A 28 -17.22 -7.03 13.83
CA GLN A 28 -18.58 -7.36 14.23
C GLN A 28 -19.57 -7.27 13.06
N SER A 29 -19.47 -6.22 12.26
CA SER A 29 -20.31 -6.05 11.06
C SER A 29 -20.08 -7.15 10.04
N MET A 30 -18.83 -7.60 9.86
CA MET A 30 -18.50 -8.74 8.99
C MET A 30 -19.08 -10.05 9.54
N ASN A 31 -18.96 -10.29 10.85
CA ASN A 31 -19.49 -11.48 11.52
C ASN A 31 -21.02 -11.53 11.40
N PHE A 32 -21.69 -10.45 11.76
CA PHE A 32 -23.16 -10.35 11.69
C PHE A 32 -23.72 -10.57 10.28
N ARG A 33 -22.95 -10.20 9.24
CA ARG A 33 -23.31 -10.41 7.83
C ARG A 33 -22.98 -11.81 7.31
N GLY A 34 -22.56 -12.72 8.17
CA GLY A 34 -22.25 -14.11 7.79
C GLY A 34 -21.01 -14.24 6.93
N ARG A 35 -19.91 -13.55 7.30
CA ARG A 35 -18.63 -13.76 6.63
C ARG A 35 -18.14 -15.20 6.88
N GLU A 36 -17.70 -15.88 5.84
CA GLU A 36 -17.11 -17.23 5.91
C GLU A 36 -15.62 -17.22 5.49
N THR A 37 -15.21 -16.20 4.70
CA THR A 37 -13.86 -16.14 4.16
C THR A 37 -12.86 -15.61 5.18
N LYS A 38 -11.63 -16.14 5.13
CA LYS A 38 -10.52 -15.71 5.99
C LYS A 38 -10.27 -14.19 5.87
N LEU A 39 -10.00 -13.57 7.02
CA LEU A 39 -9.46 -12.21 7.13
C LEU A 39 -8.12 -12.29 7.88
N THR A 40 -7.09 -11.65 7.33
CA THR A 40 -5.80 -11.53 8.02
C THR A 40 -5.56 -10.06 8.38
N ILE A 41 -5.21 -9.80 9.63
CA ILE A 41 -4.83 -8.48 10.14
C ILE A 41 -3.34 -8.49 10.41
N TYR A 42 -2.63 -7.57 9.78
CA TYR A 42 -1.20 -7.35 9.97
C TYR A 42 -1.00 -6.07 10.78
N GLY A 43 -0.04 -6.05 11.68
CA GLY A 43 0.31 -4.85 12.44
C GLY A 43 1.68 -4.96 13.08
N PRO A 44 2.24 -3.85 13.58
CA PRO A 44 3.51 -3.88 14.31
C PRO A 44 3.40 -4.68 15.60
N LYS A 45 4.53 -4.89 16.29
CA LYS A 45 4.59 -5.54 17.60
C LYS A 45 3.58 -4.92 18.58
N GLY A 46 2.81 -5.76 19.27
CA GLY A 46 1.71 -5.39 20.17
C GLY A 46 0.33 -5.65 19.59
N LEU A 47 0.25 -6.30 18.42
CA LEU A 47 -1.02 -6.66 17.77
C LEU A 47 -1.86 -7.63 18.61
N ASP A 48 -1.22 -8.52 19.36
CA ASP A 48 -1.85 -9.42 20.34
C ASP A 48 -2.58 -8.66 21.46
N ASN A 49 -2.06 -7.51 21.91
CA ASN A 49 -2.75 -6.66 22.89
C ASN A 49 -4.06 -6.10 22.31
N LEU A 50 -4.06 -5.68 21.03
CA LEU A 50 -5.28 -5.23 20.36
C LEU A 50 -6.30 -6.37 20.23
N GLN A 51 -5.85 -7.55 19.83
CA GLN A 51 -6.69 -8.75 19.76
C GLN A 51 -7.35 -9.05 21.12
N GLN A 52 -6.58 -9.00 22.18
CA GLN A 52 -7.06 -9.27 23.54
C GLN A 52 -8.03 -8.17 24.02
N ALA A 53 -7.74 -6.91 23.70
CA ALA A 53 -8.65 -5.80 24.01
C ALA A 53 -10.02 -5.98 23.30
N ILE A 54 -10.04 -6.39 22.04
CA ILE A 54 -11.26 -6.67 21.28
C ILE A 54 -12.03 -7.83 21.91
N ALA A 55 -11.35 -8.91 22.30
CA ALA A 55 -11.99 -10.04 22.99
C ALA A 55 -12.65 -9.61 24.31
N ASN A 56 -11.97 -8.73 25.07
CA ASN A 56 -12.47 -8.20 26.34
C ASN A 56 -13.67 -7.23 26.19
N LEU A 57 -13.88 -6.67 24.98
CA LEU A 57 -15.10 -5.90 24.67
C LEU A 57 -16.35 -6.78 24.48
N GLY A 58 -16.27 -8.09 24.72
CA GLY A 58 -17.37 -9.03 24.57
C GLY A 58 -17.40 -9.75 23.21
N PHE A 59 -16.29 -9.74 22.47
CA PHE A 59 -16.17 -10.37 21.16
C PHE A 59 -15.03 -11.41 21.14
N PRO A 60 -15.10 -12.45 21.97
CA PRO A 60 -13.99 -13.40 22.12
C PRO A 60 -13.78 -14.27 20.88
N ASN A 61 -14.81 -14.46 20.06
CA ASN A 61 -14.76 -15.31 18.87
C ASN A 61 -15.53 -14.67 17.71
N PHE A 62 -15.10 -15.00 16.50
CA PHE A 62 -15.77 -14.69 15.25
C PHE A 62 -16.07 -15.99 14.50
N ASP A 63 -17.20 -16.04 13.78
CA ASP A 63 -17.65 -17.24 13.05
C ASP A 63 -16.86 -17.47 11.74
N PHE A 64 -15.90 -16.61 11.44
CA PHE A 64 -15.02 -16.73 10.27
C PHE A 64 -13.54 -16.83 10.68
N PRO A 65 -12.69 -17.43 9.85
CA PRO A 65 -11.27 -17.53 10.14
C PRO A 65 -10.61 -16.14 10.20
N LEU A 66 -10.16 -15.72 11.39
CA LEU A 66 -9.47 -14.47 11.64
C LEU A 66 -8.05 -14.75 12.12
N GLU A 67 -7.09 -14.20 11.40
CA GLU A 67 -5.66 -14.37 11.69
C GLU A 67 -5.02 -13.03 12.01
N TRP A 68 -4.17 -13.00 13.03
CA TRP A 68 -3.41 -11.84 13.48
C TRP A 68 -1.93 -12.11 13.30
N ILE A 69 -1.22 -11.26 12.58
CA ILE A 69 0.21 -11.45 12.25
C ILE A 69 0.97 -10.18 12.61
N GLU A 70 1.85 -10.30 13.61
CA GLU A 70 2.80 -9.23 13.89
C GLU A 70 3.87 -9.19 12.81
N ILE A 71 4.19 -7.98 12.36
CA ILE A 71 5.15 -7.71 11.31
C ILE A 71 6.11 -6.58 11.70
N ASP A 72 7.20 -6.50 10.97
CA ASP A 72 8.20 -5.44 11.05
C ASP A 72 8.59 -5.01 9.63
N SER A 73 9.63 -4.19 9.48
CA SER A 73 10.17 -3.78 8.17
C SER A 73 10.57 -5.00 7.33
N GLY A 74 10.30 -4.93 6.03
CA GLY A 74 10.64 -5.94 5.06
C GLY A 74 9.48 -6.34 4.16
N THR A 75 9.66 -7.41 3.40
CA THR A 75 8.62 -7.99 2.54
C THR A 75 7.65 -8.81 3.39
N ILE A 76 6.37 -8.44 3.33
CA ILE A 76 5.29 -9.08 4.10
C ILE A 76 4.57 -10.11 3.25
N ILE A 77 4.28 -9.76 2.01
CA ILE A 77 3.61 -10.64 1.04
C ILE A 77 4.30 -10.49 -0.30
N GLU A 78 4.54 -11.62 -0.94
CA GLU A 78 5.02 -11.67 -2.33
C GLU A 78 4.30 -12.79 -3.06
N ASN A 79 3.76 -12.48 -4.23
CA ASN A 79 3.13 -13.43 -5.13
C ASN A 79 3.35 -12.98 -6.59
N ASP A 80 2.74 -13.65 -7.56
CA ASP A 80 2.93 -13.37 -9.00
C ASP A 80 2.29 -12.05 -9.47
N GLU A 81 1.48 -11.39 -8.64
CA GLU A 81 0.73 -10.19 -9.00
C GLU A 81 1.25 -8.93 -8.30
N TYR A 82 1.66 -9.05 -7.03
CA TYR A 82 2.10 -7.91 -6.23
C TYR A 82 3.05 -8.30 -5.09
N ILE A 83 3.80 -7.30 -4.63
CA ILE A 83 4.60 -7.37 -3.40
C ILE A 83 4.06 -6.34 -2.43
N ILE A 84 3.86 -6.73 -1.16
CA ILE A 84 3.56 -5.79 -0.06
C ILE A 84 4.76 -5.76 0.87
N LYS A 85 5.24 -4.54 1.15
CA LYS A 85 6.35 -4.29 2.06
C LYS A 85 5.90 -3.36 3.18
N ALA A 86 6.60 -3.43 4.31
CA ALA A 86 6.48 -2.49 5.41
C ALA A 86 7.84 -1.86 5.71
N GLN A 87 7.82 -0.65 6.26
CA GLN A 87 9.01 0.08 6.69
C GLN A 87 8.69 0.86 7.98
N ARG A 88 9.57 0.76 8.99
CA ARG A 88 9.48 1.61 10.17
C ARG A 88 9.70 3.07 9.81
N VAL A 89 8.88 3.92 10.36
CA VAL A 89 8.94 5.38 10.20
C VAL A 89 9.02 6.06 11.57
N LYS A 90 9.27 7.37 11.58
CA LYS A 90 9.49 8.13 12.82
C LYS A 90 8.20 8.71 13.37
N HIS A 91 7.69 8.09 14.42
CA HIS A 91 6.55 8.61 15.18
C HIS A 91 6.79 8.41 16.68
N ASN A 92 5.90 8.95 17.53
CA ASN A 92 5.99 8.80 18.99
C ASN A 92 5.68 7.38 19.49
N THR A 93 5.21 6.50 18.61
CA THR A 93 5.01 5.05 18.82
C THR A 93 5.56 4.26 17.64
N LEU A 94 5.69 2.92 17.79
CA LEU A 94 6.12 2.06 16.69
C LEU A 94 5.10 2.12 15.54
N THR A 95 5.53 2.71 14.43
CA THR A 95 4.70 2.96 13.25
C THR A 95 5.33 2.37 12.00
N LEU A 96 4.50 1.78 11.15
CA LEU A 96 4.87 1.19 9.86
C LEU A 96 4.20 1.96 8.71
N ALA A 97 5.02 2.36 7.75
CA ALA A 97 4.58 2.68 6.40
C ALA A 97 4.40 1.39 5.59
N TYR A 98 3.56 1.42 4.57
CA TYR A 98 3.31 0.28 3.69
C TYR A 98 3.49 0.65 2.23
N SER A 99 3.97 -0.31 1.41
CA SER A 99 3.91 -0.19 -0.04
C SER A 99 3.27 -1.41 -0.68
N VAL A 100 2.57 -1.19 -1.79
CA VAL A 100 2.06 -2.22 -2.68
C VAL A 100 2.69 -2.00 -4.05
N GLU A 101 3.46 -2.97 -4.50
CA GLU A 101 4.19 -2.94 -5.77
C GLU A 101 3.55 -3.95 -6.72
N GLU A 102 3.00 -3.50 -7.84
CA GLU A 102 2.43 -4.36 -8.88
C GLU A 102 3.54 -5.11 -9.64
N ILE A 103 3.39 -6.40 -9.84
CA ILE A 103 4.26 -7.20 -10.70
C ILE A 103 3.64 -7.30 -12.09
N LYS A 104 4.22 -6.60 -13.06
CA LYS A 104 3.79 -6.68 -14.48
C LYS A 104 4.58 -7.72 -15.22
N LYS A 105 3.92 -8.77 -15.71
CA LYS A 105 4.55 -9.73 -16.62
C LYS A 105 5.10 -9.02 -17.86
N PRO A 106 6.26 -9.46 -18.40
CA PRO A 106 6.76 -8.99 -19.66
C PRO A 106 5.72 -9.13 -20.79
N ARG A 107 5.78 -8.24 -21.78
CA ARG A 107 4.89 -8.34 -22.94
C ARG A 107 5.22 -9.59 -23.75
N PHE A 108 4.23 -10.42 -24.06
CA PHE A 108 4.41 -11.54 -24.96
C PHE A 108 4.53 -11.05 -26.43
N LEU A 109 5.63 -11.42 -27.08
CA LEU A 109 5.96 -11.03 -28.46
C LEU A 109 5.40 -12.08 -29.42
N ARG A 110 4.09 -11.95 -29.71
CA ARG A 110 3.33 -12.92 -30.49
C ARG A 110 3.95 -13.22 -31.86
N GLU A 111 4.36 -12.19 -32.59
CA GLU A 111 4.97 -12.32 -33.91
C GLU A 111 6.24 -13.15 -33.86
N LYS A 112 7.09 -12.86 -32.87
CA LYS A 112 8.34 -13.60 -32.66
C LYS A 112 8.10 -15.08 -32.29
N ALA A 113 7.03 -15.36 -31.55
CA ALA A 113 6.64 -16.75 -31.24
C ALA A 113 6.19 -17.49 -32.50
N ILE A 114 5.43 -16.83 -33.38
CA ILE A 114 4.99 -17.40 -34.67
C ILE A 114 6.19 -17.65 -35.58
N GLU A 115 7.13 -16.72 -35.68
CA GLU A 115 8.39 -16.87 -36.46
C GLU A 115 9.23 -18.07 -35.98
N LEU A 116 9.18 -18.36 -34.67
CA LEU A 116 9.83 -19.55 -34.08
C LEU A 116 8.98 -20.83 -34.24
N GLY A 117 7.90 -20.78 -34.98
CA GLY A 117 7.05 -21.94 -35.27
C GLY A 117 6.10 -22.34 -34.14
N VAL A 118 5.92 -21.51 -33.10
CA VAL A 118 5.01 -21.82 -31.99
C VAL A 118 3.56 -21.63 -32.46
N PRO A 119 2.70 -22.67 -32.41
CA PRO A 119 1.31 -22.54 -32.81
C PRO A 119 0.52 -21.65 -31.86
N VAL A 120 -0.40 -20.84 -32.42
CA VAL A 120 -1.30 -20.00 -31.63
C VAL A 120 -2.20 -20.90 -30.77
N GLY A 121 -2.15 -20.72 -29.45
CA GLY A 121 -2.94 -21.51 -28.54
C GLY A 121 -2.30 -21.69 -27.16
N PRO A 122 -2.50 -22.84 -26.49
CA PRO A 122 -2.00 -23.08 -25.13
C PRO A 122 -0.48 -22.94 -24.96
N ALA A 123 0.30 -23.17 -26.02
CA ALA A 123 1.75 -22.99 -26.02
C ALA A 123 2.17 -21.53 -25.73
N PHE A 124 1.42 -20.55 -26.24
CA PHE A 124 1.63 -19.12 -25.94
C PHE A 124 1.46 -18.85 -24.46
N GLY A 125 0.40 -19.41 -23.85
CA GLY A 125 0.15 -19.27 -22.41
C GLY A 125 1.26 -19.87 -21.55
N LYS A 126 1.80 -21.03 -21.94
CA LYS A 126 2.94 -21.66 -21.25
C LYS A 126 4.18 -20.76 -21.30
N LEU A 127 4.56 -20.32 -22.49
CA LEU A 127 5.71 -19.41 -22.68
C LEU A 127 5.54 -18.09 -21.91
N HIS A 128 4.34 -17.50 -21.96
CA HIS A 128 4.04 -16.26 -21.21
C HIS A 128 4.12 -16.45 -19.68
N ASN A 129 3.90 -17.66 -19.20
CA ASN A 129 4.04 -18.03 -17.78
C ASN A 129 5.42 -18.58 -17.41
N GLY A 130 6.43 -18.37 -18.26
CA GLY A 130 7.80 -18.78 -17.95
C GLY A 130 8.09 -20.27 -18.20
N ILE A 131 7.18 -21.01 -18.84
CA ILE A 131 7.32 -22.45 -19.09
C ILE A 131 7.81 -22.66 -20.54
N PRO A 132 8.98 -23.28 -20.76
CA PRO A 132 9.46 -23.61 -22.10
C PRO A 132 8.54 -24.63 -22.79
N VAL A 133 8.48 -24.58 -24.11
CA VAL A 133 7.71 -25.53 -24.94
C VAL A 133 8.60 -26.18 -25.98
N GLU A 134 8.35 -27.43 -26.30
CA GLU A 134 9.01 -28.15 -27.39
C GLU A 134 8.14 -28.09 -28.65
N ILE A 135 8.70 -27.59 -29.75
CA ILE A 135 8.04 -27.48 -31.05
C ILE A 135 8.96 -28.09 -32.11
N ASN A 136 8.51 -29.14 -32.78
CA ASN A 136 9.25 -29.83 -33.85
C ASN A 136 10.68 -30.23 -33.42
N GLY A 137 10.84 -30.72 -32.18
CA GLY A 137 12.16 -31.11 -31.64
C GLY A 137 13.03 -29.94 -31.12
N ASN A 138 12.57 -28.69 -31.24
CA ASN A 138 13.27 -27.53 -30.72
C ASN A 138 12.61 -27.01 -29.45
N ILE A 139 13.41 -26.73 -28.41
CA ILE A 139 12.93 -26.13 -27.16
C ILE A 139 12.92 -24.61 -27.32
N ILE A 140 11.71 -24.04 -27.31
CA ILE A 140 11.51 -22.59 -27.30
C ILE A 140 11.41 -22.14 -25.83
N LYS A 141 12.32 -21.22 -25.45
CA LYS A 141 12.36 -20.67 -24.09
C LYS A 141 11.57 -19.37 -24.00
N PRO A 142 11.01 -19.04 -22.81
CA PRO A 142 10.26 -17.80 -22.57
C PRO A 142 11.02 -16.54 -23.01
N GLU A 143 12.32 -16.45 -22.70
CA GLU A 143 13.15 -15.27 -22.99
C GLU A 143 13.23 -14.95 -24.50
N GLN A 144 12.96 -15.92 -25.36
CA GLN A 144 12.98 -15.73 -26.82
C GLN A 144 11.73 -14.98 -27.31
N VAL A 145 10.63 -15.04 -26.54
CA VAL A 145 9.30 -14.53 -26.93
C VAL A 145 8.69 -13.56 -25.91
N LEU A 146 9.44 -13.20 -24.87
CA LEU A 146 9.06 -12.17 -23.91
C LEU A 146 9.85 -10.89 -24.19
N GLY A 147 9.16 -9.78 -24.03
CA GLY A 147 9.76 -8.45 -24.05
C GLY A 147 10.55 -8.14 -22.77
N PRO A 148 11.09 -6.94 -22.66
CA PRO A 148 11.80 -6.51 -21.45
C PRO A 148 10.86 -6.51 -20.24
N PRO A 149 11.42 -6.61 -19.01
CA PRO A 149 10.66 -6.44 -17.78
C PRO A 149 9.87 -5.13 -17.79
N ARG A 150 8.67 -5.16 -17.27
CA ARG A 150 7.80 -3.98 -17.19
C ARG A 150 7.72 -3.52 -15.74
N LYS A 151 7.93 -2.21 -15.52
CA LYS A 151 7.71 -1.62 -14.19
C LYS A 151 6.20 -1.58 -13.92
N GLY A 152 5.78 -2.17 -12.81
CA GLY A 152 4.43 -2.04 -12.30
C GLY A 152 4.20 -0.72 -11.57
N ASN A 153 2.98 -0.46 -11.15
CA ASN A 153 2.67 0.67 -10.30
C ASN A 153 3.12 0.37 -8.86
N LYS A 154 3.54 1.41 -8.16
CA LYS A 154 3.86 1.36 -6.73
C LYS A 154 3.03 2.39 -5.99
N LEU A 155 2.26 1.94 -5.01
CA LEU A 155 1.57 2.80 -4.05
C LEU A 155 2.33 2.72 -2.74
N THR A 156 2.64 3.87 -2.12
CA THR A 156 3.20 3.95 -0.78
C THR A 156 2.28 4.77 0.12
N TYR A 157 2.05 4.28 1.34
CA TYR A 157 1.29 4.94 2.40
C TYR A 157 2.20 5.17 3.60
N SER A 158 2.34 6.41 4.03
CA SER A 158 3.30 6.78 5.07
C SER A 158 2.93 6.28 6.48
N GLY A 159 1.63 6.16 6.80
CA GLY A 159 1.19 6.22 8.19
C GLY A 159 1.55 7.58 8.80
N ASP A 160 1.44 7.70 10.13
CA ASP A 160 1.83 8.91 10.85
C ASP A 160 3.34 8.93 11.06
N THR A 161 3.99 10.03 10.70
CA THR A 161 5.45 10.12 10.74
C THR A 161 5.96 11.55 10.68
N MET A 162 7.07 11.80 11.34
CA MET A 162 7.97 12.91 11.02
C MET A 162 8.69 12.61 9.69
N PRO A 163 9.22 13.64 8.99
CA PRO A 163 10.09 13.44 7.84
C PRO A 163 11.29 12.54 8.21
N CYS A 164 11.58 11.54 7.39
CA CYS A 164 12.71 10.65 7.63
C CYS A 164 13.26 10.06 6.32
N GLU A 165 14.56 9.78 6.32
CA GLU A 165 15.26 9.22 5.15
C GLU A 165 14.74 7.83 4.78
N GLU A 166 14.39 7.03 5.79
CA GLU A 166 13.87 5.68 5.61
C GLU A 166 12.59 5.68 4.75
N LEU A 167 11.73 6.70 4.94
CA LEU A 167 10.51 6.84 4.13
C LEU A 167 10.82 7.34 2.71
N ILE A 168 11.80 8.24 2.53
CA ILE A 168 12.23 8.69 1.20
C ILE A 168 12.69 7.48 0.37
N ASP A 169 13.56 6.65 0.92
CA ASP A 169 14.05 5.45 0.25
C ASP A 169 12.95 4.42 0.01
N PHE A 170 12.08 4.23 0.98
CA PHE A 170 10.95 3.31 0.88
C PHE A 170 9.94 3.76 -0.18
N ALA A 171 9.66 5.06 -0.27
CA ALA A 171 8.75 5.64 -1.27
C ALA A 171 9.39 5.81 -2.66
N ARG A 172 10.68 5.50 -2.82
CA ARG A 172 11.40 5.73 -4.09
C ARG A 172 10.63 5.22 -5.29
N ASP A 173 10.47 6.12 -6.28
CA ASP A 173 9.78 5.88 -7.55
C ASP A 173 8.31 5.43 -7.40
N SER A 174 7.61 5.80 -6.34
CA SER A 174 6.20 5.51 -6.19
C SER A 174 5.38 6.14 -7.32
N THR A 175 4.43 5.39 -7.87
CA THR A 175 3.43 5.94 -8.79
C THR A 175 2.50 6.88 -8.02
N LEU A 176 2.19 6.51 -6.75
CA LEU A 176 1.41 7.30 -5.83
C LEU A 176 2.01 7.20 -4.43
N LEU A 177 2.29 8.35 -3.82
CA LEU A 177 2.57 8.49 -2.40
C LEU A 177 1.34 9.08 -1.71
N ILE A 178 0.80 8.36 -0.74
CA ILE A 178 -0.22 8.87 0.19
C ILE A 178 0.52 9.17 1.49
N HIS A 179 0.57 10.45 1.89
CA HIS A 179 1.35 10.90 3.03
C HIS A 179 0.49 11.70 4.00
N GLU A 180 0.73 11.50 5.29
CA GLU A 180 0.15 12.35 6.31
C GLU A 180 0.60 13.80 6.13
N SER A 181 -0.24 14.73 6.57
CA SER A 181 -0.02 16.16 6.47
C SER A 181 -0.85 16.83 7.58
N THR A 182 -0.54 16.44 8.81
CA THR A 182 -1.31 16.84 9.98
C THR A 182 -1.28 18.35 10.19
N TYR A 183 -0.17 18.99 9.79
CA TYR A 183 0.07 20.41 10.02
C TYR A 183 0.37 21.20 8.75
N LYS A 184 0.05 22.52 8.78
CA LYS A 184 0.61 23.52 7.86
C LYS A 184 2.07 23.80 8.22
N ASP A 185 2.84 24.36 7.30
CA ASP A 185 4.25 24.67 7.53
C ASP A 185 4.44 25.73 8.64
N GLU A 186 3.52 26.68 8.80
CA GLU A 186 3.52 27.63 9.92
C GLU A 186 3.43 27.01 11.31
N ASP A 187 2.92 25.76 11.41
CA ASP A 187 2.78 24.98 12.63
C ASP A 187 3.88 23.90 12.77
N LYS A 188 5.04 24.05 12.11
CA LYS A 188 6.13 23.06 12.08
C LYS A 188 6.61 22.67 13.47
N ASP A 189 6.75 23.62 14.39
CA ASP A 189 7.15 23.34 15.77
C ASP A 189 6.18 22.36 16.46
N LYS A 190 4.86 22.46 16.13
CA LYS A 190 3.85 21.53 16.65
C LYS A 190 3.93 20.17 15.97
N ALA A 191 4.24 20.15 14.67
CA ALA A 191 4.45 18.90 13.94
C ALA A 191 5.60 18.11 14.57
N GLU A 192 6.73 18.75 14.82
CA GLU A 192 7.88 18.16 15.50
C GLU A 192 7.53 17.67 16.91
N LEU A 193 6.85 18.50 17.72
CA LEU A 193 6.45 18.16 19.09
C LEU A 193 5.57 16.90 19.16
N HIS A 194 4.69 16.71 18.17
CA HIS A 194 3.74 15.60 18.13
C HIS A 194 4.19 14.47 17.19
N SER A 195 5.40 14.57 16.62
CA SER A 195 5.99 13.57 15.74
C SER A 195 5.15 13.33 14.45
N HIS A 196 4.72 14.42 13.82
CA HIS A 196 4.00 14.46 12.56
C HIS A 196 4.74 15.26 11.49
N SER A 197 4.18 15.29 10.29
CA SER A 197 4.67 16.07 9.16
C SER A 197 3.78 17.27 8.86
N THR A 198 4.41 18.30 8.27
CA THR A 198 3.68 19.37 7.58
C THR A 198 3.37 18.98 6.14
N SER A 199 2.52 19.77 5.46
CA SER A 199 2.24 19.62 4.03
C SER A 199 3.49 19.81 3.18
N VAL A 200 4.38 20.73 3.57
CA VAL A 200 5.67 20.98 2.93
C VAL A 200 6.63 19.81 3.15
N ASP A 201 6.65 19.22 4.34
CA ASP A 201 7.44 18.01 4.61
C ASP A 201 7.00 16.84 3.73
N ALA A 202 5.68 16.59 3.62
CA ALA A 202 5.12 15.57 2.75
C ALA A 202 5.49 15.78 1.27
N ALA A 203 5.45 17.03 0.82
CA ALA A 203 5.82 17.41 -0.55
C ALA A 203 7.33 17.21 -0.81
N ASN A 204 8.19 17.50 0.17
CA ASN A 204 9.62 17.22 0.08
C ASN A 204 9.90 15.70 0.01
N ILE A 205 9.21 14.88 0.80
CA ILE A 205 9.32 13.42 0.71
C ILE A 205 8.94 12.95 -0.69
N ALA A 206 7.84 13.47 -1.29
CA ALA A 206 7.42 13.13 -2.64
C ALA A 206 8.48 13.51 -3.69
N LEU A 207 9.06 14.71 -3.56
CA LEU A 207 10.10 15.21 -4.45
C LEU A 207 11.38 14.35 -4.38
N TYR A 208 11.90 14.12 -3.17
CA TYR A 208 13.16 13.38 -2.98
C TYR A 208 13.03 11.88 -3.26
N SER A 209 11.84 11.31 -3.07
CA SER A 209 11.56 9.92 -3.45
C SER A 209 11.31 9.72 -4.94
N ASN A 210 11.29 10.79 -5.75
CA ASN A 210 10.91 10.72 -7.17
C ASN A 210 9.52 10.11 -7.38
N SER A 211 8.58 10.37 -6.46
CA SER A 211 7.19 9.95 -6.60
C SER A 211 6.51 10.70 -7.75
N LYS A 212 5.52 10.08 -8.42
CA LYS A 212 4.84 10.72 -9.55
C LYS A 212 3.66 11.58 -9.13
N GLU A 213 2.98 11.20 -8.07
CA GLU A 213 1.81 11.88 -7.51
C GLU A 213 1.84 11.80 -5.99
N LEU A 214 1.40 12.87 -5.33
CA LEU A 214 1.23 12.96 -3.88
C LEU A 214 -0.24 13.18 -3.54
N ILE A 215 -0.74 12.41 -2.57
CA ILE A 215 -2.02 12.67 -1.93
C ILE A 215 -1.79 12.92 -0.44
N LEU A 216 -2.18 14.10 0.02
CA LEU A 216 -2.14 14.50 1.41
C LEU A 216 -3.35 13.95 2.16
N THR A 217 -3.12 13.37 3.33
CA THR A 217 -4.16 12.83 4.21
C THR A 217 -3.88 13.17 5.67
N HIS A 218 -4.72 12.72 6.61
CA HIS A 218 -4.54 12.92 8.04
C HIS A 218 -4.40 14.40 8.44
N ILE A 219 -5.22 15.28 7.84
CA ILE A 219 -5.18 16.71 8.10
C ILE A 219 -5.87 17.01 9.42
N SER A 220 -5.24 17.81 10.28
CA SER A 220 -5.80 18.20 11.57
C SER A 220 -7.12 18.96 11.39
N THR A 221 -8.13 18.58 12.16
CA THR A 221 -9.46 19.23 12.20
C THR A 221 -9.42 20.69 12.64
N ARG A 222 -8.28 21.21 13.12
CA ARG A 222 -8.06 22.62 13.43
C ARG A 222 -8.18 23.54 12.22
N TYR A 223 -7.83 23.00 11.02
CA TYR A 223 -7.88 23.75 9.78
C TYR A 223 -9.26 23.63 9.13
N LYS A 224 -9.99 24.76 9.10
CA LYS A 224 -11.31 24.84 8.44
C LYS A 224 -11.19 24.97 6.93
N ASP A 225 -10.13 25.65 6.46
CA ASP A 225 -9.77 25.76 5.04
C ASP A 225 -8.42 25.07 4.81
N ILE A 226 -8.46 24.07 3.95
CA ILE A 226 -7.31 23.22 3.60
C ILE A 226 -6.61 23.69 2.31
N LYS A 227 -7.10 24.79 1.69
CA LYS A 227 -6.54 25.30 0.42
C LYS A 227 -5.12 25.79 0.58
N ASP A 228 -4.83 26.48 1.70
CA ASP A 228 -3.48 26.97 1.97
C ASP A 228 -2.50 25.79 2.10
N LEU A 229 -2.88 24.76 2.84
CA LEU A 229 -2.10 23.54 3.01
C LEU A 229 -1.79 22.85 1.66
N LEU A 230 -2.78 22.79 0.77
CA LEU A 230 -2.56 22.32 -0.59
C LEU A 230 -1.66 23.27 -1.39
N GLY A 231 -1.82 24.58 -1.21
CA GLY A 231 -1.04 25.61 -1.91
C GLY A 231 0.45 25.49 -1.59
N GLU A 232 0.80 25.48 -0.30
CA GLU A 232 2.21 25.37 0.14
C GLU A 232 2.86 24.04 -0.28
N ALA A 233 2.11 22.92 -0.26
CA ALA A 233 2.62 21.65 -0.77
C ALA A 233 2.89 21.70 -2.28
N LYS A 234 2.00 22.34 -3.07
CA LYS A 234 2.15 22.46 -4.52
C LYS A 234 3.30 23.37 -4.95
N GLU A 235 3.70 24.31 -4.12
CA GLU A 235 4.90 25.12 -4.39
C GLU A 235 6.18 24.25 -4.41
N VAL A 236 6.18 23.13 -3.68
CA VAL A 236 7.30 22.19 -3.61
C VAL A 236 7.12 21.03 -4.60
N PHE A 237 5.90 20.46 -4.68
CA PHE A 237 5.58 19.33 -5.54
C PHE A 237 4.22 19.54 -6.21
N GLU A 238 4.23 20.02 -7.47
CA GLU A 238 3.03 20.45 -8.20
C GLU A 238 1.94 19.36 -8.29
N ASN A 239 2.32 18.09 -8.54
CA ASN A 239 1.36 17.01 -8.68
C ASN A 239 0.85 16.50 -7.32
N THR A 240 0.30 17.42 -6.54
CA THR A 240 -0.25 17.17 -5.19
C THR A 240 -1.77 17.31 -5.20
N LYS A 241 -2.44 16.43 -4.50
CA LYS A 241 -3.88 16.45 -4.22
C LYS A 241 -4.11 16.29 -2.71
N ILE A 242 -5.33 16.61 -2.26
CA ILE A 242 -5.80 16.28 -0.91
C ILE A 242 -6.79 15.14 -1.01
N ALA A 243 -6.70 14.18 -0.08
CA ALA A 243 -7.65 13.10 0.04
C ALA A 243 -9.04 13.61 0.43
N GLU A 244 -10.05 13.08 -0.22
CA GLU A 244 -11.45 13.30 0.11
C GLU A 244 -12.16 11.95 0.37
N ASP A 245 -13.18 11.96 1.20
CA ASP A 245 -13.97 10.78 1.46
C ASP A 245 -14.53 10.19 0.16
N LEU A 246 -14.30 8.89 -0.04
CA LEU A 246 -14.69 8.14 -1.22
C LEU A 246 -13.96 8.54 -2.52
N MET A 247 -12.87 9.30 -2.44
CA MET A 247 -11.99 9.57 -3.58
C MET A 247 -11.58 8.27 -4.27
N LYS A 248 -11.53 8.29 -5.59
CA LYS A 248 -11.02 7.19 -6.41
C LYS A 248 -9.83 7.67 -7.20
N VAL A 249 -8.76 6.89 -7.15
CA VAL A 249 -7.53 7.12 -7.92
C VAL A 249 -7.26 5.88 -8.75
N GLU A 250 -7.01 6.07 -10.04
CA GLU A 250 -6.59 5.00 -10.96
C GLU A 250 -5.09 5.15 -11.22
N LEU A 251 -4.32 4.05 -11.08
CA LEU A 251 -2.87 3.99 -11.23
C LEU A 251 -2.46 3.38 -12.57
#